data_e671fb368e2dc3bc8b5a5452adcca2e8
#
_entry.id   e671fb368e2dc3bc8b5a5452adcca2e8
#
_cell.length_a   1.000
_cell.length_b   1.000
_cell.length_c   1.000
_cell.angle_alpha   90.00
_cell.angle_beta   90.00
_cell.angle_gamma   90.00
#
_symmetry.space_group_name_H-M   'P 1'
#
loop_
_entity.id
_entity.type
_entity.pdbx_description
1 polymer ?
#
loop_
_entity_poly.entity_id
_entity_poly.type
_entity_poly.pdbx_seq_one_letter_code
_entity_poly.pdbx_strand_id
1 'polypeptide(L)'
;MRGTDETSGSLFSYVDLEDRIPTKHPLRTIRQVVNEALTSLDTDFEGLYVNFGRPSIAPERLIRASLLQILFSIRSERQLMEQMDYNLLFRWFVGLGIDDAVWVPTVFTKNRDRLMSTEMSRKIMAAILAHREVAPLLSDDHFSVDGTLVKAWASMKSFRPKVAPPEADGPDDGPGDEDPGAPPRSCPAGWCS
;
A
#
# COMPACT_ATOMS: atom_id res chain seq x y z
N MET A 1 3.74 22.24 4.56
CA MET A 1 5.18 22.34 4.26
C MET A 1 5.75 20.95 4.17
N ARG A 2 6.51 20.64 3.09
CA ARG A 2 7.25 19.41 2.94
C ARG A 2 8.37 19.37 3.99
N GLY A 3 8.56 18.22 4.67
CA GLY A 3 9.73 18.02 5.51
C GLY A 3 10.98 17.83 4.67
N THR A 4 12.13 18.17 5.21
CA THR A 4 13.43 17.97 4.56
C THR A 4 13.87 16.52 4.66
N ASP A 5 14.41 15.95 3.58
CA ASP A 5 15.03 14.61 3.56
C ASP A 5 16.55 14.73 3.80
N GLU A 6 16.91 15.40 4.87
CA GLU A 6 18.30 15.51 5.27
C GLU A 6 18.72 14.29 6.09
N THR A 7 19.88 13.74 5.76
CA THR A 7 20.50 12.69 6.57
C THR A 7 21.10 13.33 7.80
N SER A 8 20.42 13.25 8.95
CA SER A 8 20.98 13.75 10.19
C SER A 8 22.08 12.83 10.68
N GLY A 9 23.33 13.27 10.55
CA GLY A 9 24.44 12.72 11.31
C GLY A 9 24.52 13.44 12.65
N SER A 10 24.36 12.72 13.76
CA SER A 10 24.57 13.33 15.08
C SER A 10 26.04 13.71 15.23
N LEU A 11 26.30 14.96 15.62
CA LEU A 11 27.67 15.46 15.85
C LEU A 11 28.38 14.68 16.98
N PHE A 12 27.64 13.97 17.79
CA PHE A 12 28.12 13.23 18.98
C PHE A 12 27.90 11.70 18.87
N SER A 13 27.44 11.19 17.73
CA SER A 13 27.37 9.75 17.51
C SER A 13 28.75 9.23 17.08
N TYR A 14 29.32 8.33 17.89
CA TYR A 14 30.54 7.61 17.55
C TYR A 14 30.33 6.49 16.54
N VAL A 15 29.08 6.27 16.08
CA VAL A 15 28.72 5.21 15.16
C VAL A 15 27.99 5.81 13.98
N ASP A 16 28.65 5.80 12.82
CA ASP A 16 27.97 6.06 11.56
C ASP A 16 27.14 4.83 11.16
N LEU A 17 25.86 5.04 10.90
CA LEU A 17 24.96 3.98 10.43
C LEU A 17 25.40 3.44 9.07
N GLU A 18 26.02 4.28 8.23
CA GLU A 18 26.54 3.88 6.93
C GLU A 18 27.69 2.86 7.06
N ASP A 19 28.58 3.06 8.01
CA ASP A 19 29.70 2.14 8.27
C ASP A 19 29.23 0.86 8.96
N ARG A 20 28.15 0.95 9.74
CA ARG A 20 27.63 -0.19 10.49
C ARG A 20 26.98 -1.24 9.59
N ILE A 21 26.39 -0.83 8.47
CA ILE A 21 25.68 -1.74 7.55
C ILE A 21 26.70 -2.37 6.59
N PRO A 22 26.72 -3.71 6.46
CA PRO A 22 27.63 -4.39 5.55
C PRO A 22 27.50 -3.88 4.10
N THR A 23 28.62 -3.67 3.43
CA THR A 23 28.66 -3.14 2.04
C THR A 23 27.92 -4.01 1.04
N LYS A 24 27.84 -5.34 1.28
CA LYS A 24 27.14 -6.30 0.43
C LYS A 24 25.68 -6.54 0.82
N HIS A 25 25.12 -5.71 1.73
CA HIS A 25 23.75 -5.91 2.19
C HIS A 25 22.75 -5.59 1.06
N PRO A 26 21.74 -6.46 0.78
CA PRO A 26 20.80 -6.28 -0.34
C PRO A 26 20.03 -4.94 -0.28
N LEU A 27 19.72 -4.46 0.93
CA LEU A 27 19.04 -3.18 1.09
C LEU A 27 19.85 -1.97 0.60
N ARG A 28 21.16 -2.09 0.39
CA ARG A 28 21.96 -1.01 -0.20
C ARG A 28 21.57 -0.74 -1.64
N THR A 29 21.50 -1.80 -2.44
CA THR A 29 21.05 -1.71 -3.84
C THR A 29 19.61 -1.23 -3.91
N ILE A 30 18.73 -1.79 -3.08
CA ILE A 30 17.32 -1.38 -3.05
C ILE A 30 17.21 0.11 -2.66
N ARG A 31 17.94 0.57 -1.65
CA ARG A 31 17.95 1.97 -1.22
C ARG A 31 18.43 2.89 -2.34
N GLN A 32 19.46 2.49 -3.06
CA GLN A 32 19.98 3.27 -4.19
C GLN A 32 18.92 3.41 -5.29
N VAL A 33 18.35 2.29 -5.75
CA VAL A 33 17.27 2.27 -6.75
C VAL A 33 16.10 3.17 -6.33
N VAL A 34 15.67 3.03 -5.09
CA VAL A 34 14.56 3.82 -4.55
C VAL A 34 14.91 5.30 -4.50
N ASN A 35 16.10 5.67 -4.06
CA ASN A 35 16.52 7.06 -4.00
C ASN A 35 16.58 7.70 -5.39
N GLU A 36 17.15 7.01 -6.38
CA GLU A 36 17.21 7.49 -7.76
C GLU A 36 15.79 7.67 -8.35
N ALA A 37 14.89 6.70 -8.09
CA ALA A 37 13.49 6.81 -8.51
C ALA A 37 12.76 7.98 -7.83
N LEU A 38 12.97 8.18 -6.52
CA LEU A 38 12.34 9.28 -5.77
C LEU A 38 12.85 10.65 -6.21
N THR A 39 14.13 10.76 -6.54
CA THR A 39 14.71 12.01 -7.09
C THR A 39 14.04 12.39 -8.42
N SER A 40 13.66 11.42 -9.25
CA SER A 40 12.95 11.70 -10.50
C SER A 40 11.53 12.25 -10.28
N LEU A 41 10.96 12.06 -9.10
CA LEU A 41 9.59 12.49 -8.72
C LEU A 41 9.59 13.74 -7.83
N ASP A 42 10.72 14.40 -7.64
CA ASP A 42 10.85 15.54 -6.74
C ASP A 42 9.85 16.67 -7.05
N THR A 43 9.70 17.01 -8.34
CA THR A 43 8.72 18.01 -8.81
C THR A 43 7.28 17.62 -8.48
N ASP A 44 6.94 16.34 -8.59
CA ASP A 44 5.61 15.84 -8.25
C ASP A 44 5.35 15.97 -6.74
N PHE A 45 6.36 15.69 -5.92
CA PHE A 45 6.25 15.87 -4.46
C PHE A 45 6.09 17.32 -4.07
N GLU A 46 6.82 18.25 -4.69
CA GLU A 46 6.67 19.68 -4.42
C GLU A 46 5.24 20.16 -4.67
N GLY A 47 4.59 19.66 -5.72
CA GLY A 47 3.21 19.98 -6.04
C GLY A 47 2.18 19.51 -5.01
N LEU A 48 2.52 18.53 -4.17
CA LEU A 48 1.64 17.99 -3.11
C LEU A 48 1.69 18.80 -1.80
N TYR A 49 2.69 19.63 -1.62
CA TYR A 49 2.93 20.32 -0.35
C TYR A 49 2.84 21.84 -0.54
N VAL A 50 2.21 22.48 0.43
CA VAL A 50 2.15 23.96 0.48
C VAL A 50 3.41 24.51 1.15
N ASN A 51 3.80 25.72 0.76
CA ASN A 51 5.04 26.36 1.24
C ASN A 51 4.93 26.97 2.65
N PHE A 52 3.81 26.79 3.33
CA PHE A 52 3.56 27.35 4.66
C PHE A 52 3.02 26.26 5.62
N GLY A 53 3.21 26.49 6.92
CA GLY A 53 2.74 25.60 7.97
C GLY A 53 3.85 24.77 8.61
N ARG A 54 3.45 23.85 9.52
CA ARG A 54 4.41 22.95 10.20
C ARG A 54 4.99 21.93 9.20
N PRO A 55 6.32 21.70 9.19
CA PRO A 55 6.94 20.66 8.40
C PRO A 55 6.30 19.28 8.68
N SER A 56 5.92 18.57 7.62
CA SER A 56 5.45 17.20 7.70
C SER A 56 6.63 16.22 7.57
N ILE A 57 6.36 14.92 7.66
CA ILE A 57 7.35 13.89 7.34
C ILE A 57 7.70 14.02 5.85
N ALA A 58 8.99 13.96 5.53
CA ALA A 58 9.46 13.97 4.14
C ALA A 58 8.85 12.79 3.37
N PRO A 59 8.32 13.00 2.14
CA PRO A 59 7.71 11.95 1.34
C PRO A 59 8.65 10.78 1.09
N GLU A 60 9.93 11.04 0.89
CA GLU A 60 10.96 10.02 0.68
C GLU A 60 11.08 9.07 1.88
N ARG A 61 11.07 9.63 3.09
CA ARG A 61 11.10 8.84 4.34
C ARG A 61 9.83 8.00 4.50
N LEU A 62 8.66 8.54 4.16
CA LEU A 62 7.40 7.80 4.19
C LEU A 62 7.41 6.60 3.23
N ILE A 63 7.91 6.80 2.01
CA ILE A 63 7.98 5.75 0.99
C ILE A 63 8.98 4.68 1.40
N ARG A 64 10.18 5.04 1.86
CA ARG A 64 11.18 4.09 2.35
C ARG A 64 10.64 3.27 3.53
N ALA A 65 9.95 3.89 4.47
CA ALA A 65 9.34 3.19 5.60
C ALA A 65 8.21 2.25 5.15
N SER A 66 7.39 2.65 4.19
CA SER A 66 6.35 1.80 3.59
C SER A 66 6.94 0.61 2.84
N LEU A 67 8.05 0.81 2.13
CA LEU A 67 8.78 -0.28 1.47
C LEU A 67 9.34 -1.29 2.48
N LEU A 68 9.88 -0.84 3.62
CA LEU A 68 10.30 -1.76 4.68
C LEU A 68 9.14 -2.61 5.19
N GLN A 69 7.96 -2.01 5.33
CA GLN A 69 6.77 -2.73 5.75
C GLN A 69 6.43 -3.88 4.80
N ILE A 70 6.56 -3.65 3.50
CA ILE A 70 6.32 -4.66 2.46
C ILE A 70 7.45 -5.70 2.45
N LEU A 71 8.71 -5.26 2.37
CA LEU A 71 9.88 -6.14 2.25
C LEU A 71 10.05 -7.10 3.43
N PHE A 72 9.70 -6.64 4.63
CA PHE A 72 9.82 -7.44 5.86
C PHE A 72 8.47 -7.99 6.35
N SER A 73 7.40 -7.87 5.55
CA SER A 73 6.06 -8.37 5.88
C SER A 73 5.55 -7.90 7.24
N ILE A 74 5.80 -6.63 7.59
CA ILE A 74 5.40 -6.05 8.87
C ILE A 74 3.90 -5.77 8.82
N ARG A 75 3.13 -6.39 9.71
CA ARG A 75 1.66 -6.38 9.65
C ARG A 75 1.02 -5.05 10.02
N SER A 76 1.66 -4.25 10.85
CA SER A 76 1.08 -3.01 11.36
C SER A 76 2.08 -1.87 11.40
N GLU A 77 1.59 -0.64 11.25
CA GLU A 77 2.41 0.56 11.38
C GLU A 77 2.97 0.73 12.80
N ARG A 78 2.23 0.27 13.81
CA ARG A 78 2.70 0.27 15.19
C ARG A 78 3.97 -0.60 15.33
N GLN A 79 3.95 -1.79 14.76
CA GLN A 79 5.11 -2.68 14.74
C GLN A 79 6.25 -2.11 13.90
N LEU A 80 5.94 -1.42 12.79
CA LEU A 80 6.96 -0.74 11.99
C LEU A 80 7.67 0.36 12.80
N MET A 81 6.91 1.20 13.52
CA MET A 81 7.48 2.25 14.36
C MET A 81 8.35 1.65 15.47
N GLU A 82 7.87 0.61 16.15
CA GLU A 82 8.62 -0.11 17.18
C GLU A 82 9.93 -0.71 16.60
N GLN A 83 9.87 -1.32 15.42
CA GLN A 83 11.08 -1.81 14.76
C GLN A 83 12.05 -0.68 14.40
N MET A 84 11.57 0.46 13.97
CA MET A 84 12.42 1.62 13.68
C MET A 84 13.05 2.23 14.94
N ASP A 85 12.47 2.04 16.13
CA ASP A 85 13.08 2.50 17.37
C ASP A 85 14.35 1.72 17.71
N TYR A 86 14.38 0.41 17.43
CA TYR A 86 15.47 -0.47 17.88
C TYR A 86 16.37 -0.99 16.75
N ASN A 87 15.87 -1.02 15.51
CA ASN A 87 16.59 -1.61 14.39
C ASN A 87 17.39 -0.55 13.62
N LEU A 88 18.70 -0.54 13.80
CA LEU A 88 19.61 0.39 13.13
C LEU A 88 19.59 0.25 11.60
N LEU A 89 19.35 -0.95 11.07
CA LEU A 89 19.21 -1.19 9.63
C LEU A 89 18.00 -0.46 9.06
N PHE A 90 16.88 -0.48 9.79
CA PHE A 90 15.65 0.20 9.37
C PHE A 90 15.83 1.72 9.44
N ARG A 91 16.43 2.22 10.52
CA ARG A 91 16.76 3.65 10.66
C ARG A 91 17.63 4.13 9.51
N TRP A 92 18.69 3.38 9.22
CA TRP A 92 19.59 3.68 8.10
C TRP A 92 18.83 3.70 6.76
N PHE A 93 18.01 2.68 6.48
CA PHE A 93 17.28 2.59 5.22
C PHE A 93 16.30 3.75 5.01
N VAL A 94 15.61 4.16 6.06
CA VAL A 94 14.66 5.28 6.04
C VAL A 94 15.36 6.64 6.00
N GLY A 95 16.57 6.73 6.54
CA GLY A 95 17.33 7.98 6.67
C GLY A 95 17.08 8.67 8.02
N LEU A 96 16.84 7.89 9.09
CA LEU A 96 16.78 8.37 10.45
C LEU A 96 18.14 8.22 11.13
N GLY A 97 18.60 9.25 11.84
CA GLY A 97 19.77 9.17 12.71
C GLY A 97 19.51 8.28 13.94
N ILE A 98 20.57 7.96 14.68
CA ILE A 98 20.45 7.12 15.88
C ILE A 98 19.56 7.78 16.94
N ASP A 99 19.67 9.10 17.08
CA ASP A 99 18.98 9.89 18.11
C ASP A 99 17.65 10.47 17.61
N ASP A 100 17.29 10.29 16.34
CA ASP A 100 16.04 10.82 15.79
C ASP A 100 14.84 10.10 16.41
N ALA A 101 13.84 10.86 16.85
CA ALA A 101 12.60 10.28 17.32
C ALA A 101 11.82 9.66 16.16
N VAL A 102 11.31 8.44 16.37
CA VAL A 102 10.41 7.80 15.42
C VAL A 102 9.00 8.40 15.53
N TRP A 103 8.28 8.39 14.43
CA TRP A 103 6.95 8.98 14.35
C TRP A 103 5.91 8.16 15.11
N VAL A 104 4.88 8.85 15.59
CA VAL A 104 3.69 8.16 16.13
C VAL A 104 2.93 7.49 14.98
N PRO A 105 2.45 6.24 15.15
CA PRO A 105 1.75 5.50 14.08
C PRO A 105 0.64 6.28 13.40
N THR A 106 -0.18 7.01 14.16
CA THR A 106 -1.30 7.81 13.61
C THR A 106 -0.82 8.96 12.72
N VAL A 107 0.33 9.55 13.02
CA VAL A 107 0.93 10.61 12.19
C VAL A 107 1.48 10.00 10.90
N PHE A 108 2.15 8.86 10.99
CA PHE A 108 2.64 8.12 9.83
C PHE A 108 1.50 7.74 8.88
N THR A 109 0.44 7.09 9.39
CA THR A 109 -0.74 6.68 8.61
C THR A 109 -1.35 7.85 7.86
N LYS A 110 -1.65 8.95 8.55
CA LYS A 110 -2.26 10.13 7.92
C LYS A 110 -1.41 10.73 6.80
N ASN A 111 -0.09 10.81 7.01
CA ASN A 111 0.82 11.35 5.99
C ASN A 111 0.98 10.38 4.82
N ARG A 112 1.09 9.07 5.09
CA ARG A 112 1.15 8.04 4.06
C ARG A 112 -0.11 8.04 3.19
N ASP A 113 -1.29 8.03 3.79
CA ASP A 113 -2.56 7.97 3.06
C ASP A 113 -2.76 9.22 2.17
N ARG A 114 -2.30 10.38 2.63
CA ARG A 114 -2.29 11.60 1.81
C ARG A 114 -1.33 11.51 0.64
N LEU A 115 -0.13 10.94 0.84
CA LEU A 115 0.90 10.80 -0.19
C LEU A 115 0.57 9.68 -1.18
N MET A 116 0.10 8.53 -0.66
CA MET A 116 -0.14 7.33 -1.45
C MET A 116 -1.50 7.34 -2.16
N SER A 117 -1.84 8.46 -2.82
CA SER A 117 -2.94 8.45 -3.76
C SER A 117 -2.68 7.42 -4.88
N THR A 118 -3.74 6.94 -5.53
CA THR A 118 -3.62 5.94 -6.61
C THR A 118 -2.69 6.41 -7.72
N GLU A 119 -2.73 7.69 -8.06
CA GLU A 119 -1.88 8.27 -9.10
C GLU A 119 -0.40 8.31 -8.66
N MET A 120 -0.13 8.82 -7.45
CA MET A 120 1.23 8.90 -6.94
C MET A 120 1.84 7.51 -6.75
N SER A 121 1.08 6.55 -6.26
CA SER A 121 1.54 5.16 -6.13
C SER A 121 1.93 4.55 -7.48
N ARG A 122 1.17 4.84 -8.54
CA ARG A 122 1.51 4.42 -9.91
C ARG A 122 2.79 5.08 -10.42
N LYS A 123 2.97 6.38 -10.19
CA LYS A 123 4.19 7.10 -10.58
C LYS A 123 5.42 6.52 -9.88
N ILE A 124 5.34 6.29 -8.58
CA ILE A 124 6.43 5.68 -7.80
C ILE A 124 6.76 4.29 -8.34
N MET A 125 5.74 3.46 -8.56
CA MET A 125 5.94 2.11 -9.09
C MET A 125 6.55 2.17 -10.50
N ALA A 126 6.04 3.03 -11.38
CA ALA A 126 6.56 3.20 -12.73
C ALA A 126 8.03 3.66 -12.73
N ALA A 127 8.40 4.61 -11.84
CA ALA A 127 9.77 5.08 -11.71
C ALA A 127 10.73 3.97 -11.23
N ILE A 128 10.29 3.13 -10.28
CA ILE A 128 11.08 1.99 -9.80
C ILE A 128 11.25 0.94 -10.90
N LEU A 129 10.18 0.60 -11.62
CA LEU A 129 10.22 -0.41 -12.69
C LEU A 129 11.04 0.04 -13.91
N ALA A 130 11.03 1.35 -14.21
CA ALA A 130 11.83 1.93 -15.29
C ALA A 130 13.32 2.06 -14.94
N HIS A 131 13.71 1.82 -13.68
CA HIS A 131 15.09 1.95 -13.25
C HIS A 131 15.98 0.94 -13.96
N ARG A 132 17.16 1.39 -14.43
CA ARG A 132 18.10 0.58 -15.24
C ARG A 132 18.52 -0.76 -14.64
N GLU A 133 18.56 -0.87 -13.33
CA GLU A 133 18.90 -2.12 -12.63
C GLU A 133 17.69 -3.03 -12.44
N VAL A 134 16.48 -2.48 -12.47
CA VAL A 134 15.23 -3.23 -12.28
C VAL A 134 14.67 -3.72 -13.61
N ALA A 135 14.66 -2.88 -14.63
CA ALA A 135 14.09 -3.20 -15.94
C ALA A 135 14.56 -4.55 -16.52
N PRO A 136 15.87 -4.91 -16.45
CA PRO A 136 16.33 -6.20 -16.97
C PRO A 136 15.86 -7.42 -16.15
N LEU A 137 15.37 -7.21 -14.92
CA LEU A 137 14.85 -8.27 -14.05
C LEU A 137 13.38 -8.59 -14.34
N LEU A 138 12.71 -7.74 -15.13
CA LEU A 138 11.32 -7.94 -15.51
C LEU A 138 11.26 -8.87 -16.72
N SER A 139 10.35 -9.85 -16.68
CA SER A 139 10.10 -10.75 -17.80
C SER A 139 8.81 -10.33 -18.50
N ASP A 140 8.85 -10.20 -19.81
CA ASP A 140 7.66 -9.98 -20.63
C ASP A 140 6.92 -11.29 -20.95
N ASP A 141 7.60 -12.45 -20.77
CA ASP A 141 7.07 -13.74 -21.16
C ASP A 141 6.35 -14.50 -20.05
N HIS A 142 6.66 -14.21 -18.78
CA HIS A 142 6.14 -14.97 -17.65
C HIS A 142 5.66 -14.05 -16.51
N PHE A 143 4.38 -14.13 -16.22
CA PHE A 143 3.78 -13.47 -15.06
C PHE A 143 3.40 -14.51 -14.02
N SER A 144 3.98 -14.41 -12.81
CA SER A 144 3.51 -15.18 -11.66
C SER A 144 2.43 -14.38 -10.94
N VAL A 145 1.20 -14.87 -11.01
CA VAL A 145 0.09 -14.33 -10.21
C VAL A 145 0.02 -15.15 -8.95
N ASP A 146 0.12 -14.49 -7.79
CA ASP A 146 -0.15 -15.15 -6.51
C ASP A 146 -1.62 -15.58 -6.50
N GLY A 147 -1.83 -16.91 -6.51
CA GLY A 147 -3.14 -17.54 -6.48
C GLY A 147 -3.81 -17.47 -5.11
N THR A 148 -3.71 -16.33 -4.42
CA THR A 148 -4.50 -16.10 -3.21
C THR A 148 -5.96 -16.12 -3.59
N LEU A 149 -6.64 -17.23 -3.30
CA LEU A 149 -8.09 -17.35 -3.40
C LEU A 149 -8.69 -16.34 -2.41
N VAL A 150 -8.93 -15.14 -2.88
CA VAL A 150 -9.80 -14.21 -2.18
C VAL A 150 -11.19 -14.83 -2.25
N LYS A 151 -11.61 -15.50 -1.18
CA LYS A 151 -13.00 -15.89 -1.01
C LYS A 151 -13.80 -14.60 -0.96
N ALA A 152 -14.27 -14.14 -2.12
CA ALA A 152 -15.26 -13.10 -2.17
C ALA A 152 -16.49 -13.64 -1.47
N TRP A 153 -16.85 -13.08 -0.35
CA TRP A 153 -18.14 -13.28 0.30
C TRP A 153 -19.20 -12.53 -0.50
N ALA A 154 -19.33 -12.90 -1.78
CA ALA A 154 -20.42 -12.43 -2.58
C ALA A 154 -21.65 -13.20 -2.12
N SER A 155 -22.61 -12.52 -1.51
CA SER A 155 -23.95 -13.06 -1.30
C SER A 155 -24.47 -13.56 -2.65
N MET A 156 -25.12 -14.72 -2.68
CA MET A 156 -25.74 -15.28 -3.90
C MET A 156 -26.66 -14.26 -4.61
N LYS A 157 -27.13 -13.25 -3.91
CA LYS A 157 -27.94 -12.13 -4.47
C LYS A 157 -27.14 -11.11 -5.29
N SER A 158 -25.80 -11.11 -5.24
CA SER A 158 -24.95 -10.20 -6.01
C SER A 158 -24.42 -10.80 -7.32
N PHE A 159 -24.76 -12.05 -7.62
CA PHE A 159 -24.43 -12.67 -8.89
C PHE A 159 -25.37 -12.14 -9.98
N ARG A 160 -24.94 -11.16 -10.76
CA ARG A 160 -25.60 -10.79 -12.00
C ARG A 160 -24.82 -11.39 -13.16
N PRO A 161 -25.47 -12.14 -14.09
CA PRO A 161 -24.79 -12.61 -15.31
C PRO A 161 -24.25 -11.41 -16.09
N LYS A 162 -23.04 -11.51 -16.57
CA LYS A 162 -22.36 -10.43 -17.29
C LYS A 162 -22.88 -10.22 -18.72
N VAL A 163 -23.63 -11.16 -19.22
CA VAL A 163 -24.26 -11.14 -20.55
C VAL A 163 -25.67 -11.70 -20.38
N ALA A 164 -26.68 -10.89 -20.66
CA ALA A 164 -28.03 -11.41 -20.84
C ALA A 164 -28.04 -12.30 -22.10
N PRO A 165 -28.61 -13.50 -22.04
CA PRO A 165 -28.85 -14.28 -23.26
C PRO A 165 -29.73 -13.45 -24.23
N PRO A 166 -29.52 -13.54 -25.55
CA PRO A 166 -30.44 -12.92 -26.49
C PRO A 166 -31.84 -13.47 -26.24
N GLU A 167 -32.78 -12.58 -26.10
CA GLU A 167 -34.20 -12.95 -26.00
C GLU A 167 -34.56 -13.79 -27.22
N ALA A 168 -34.89 -15.07 -27.00
CA ALA A 168 -35.48 -15.91 -28.01
C ALA A 168 -36.96 -15.51 -28.11
N ASP A 169 -37.33 -14.85 -29.21
CA ASP A 169 -38.69 -14.71 -29.64
C ASP A 169 -39.28 -16.13 -29.82
N GLY A 170 -40.19 -16.49 -28.96
CA GLY A 170 -40.99 -17.70 -29.08
C GLY A 170 -42.43 -17.40 -28.67
N PRO A 171 -43.43 -17.89 -29.39
CA PRO A 171 -44.81 -17.39 -29.31
C PRO A 171 -45.54 -17.82 -28.05
N ASP A 172 -46.36 -16.89 -27.63
CA ASP A 172 -47.48 -16.96 -26.71
C ASP A 172 -48.37 -18.16 -26.97
N ASP A 173 -48.65 -19.02 -25.98
CA ASP A 173 -49.82 -19.86 -25.94
C ASP A 173 -50.22 -20.25 -24.51
N GLY A 174 -51.29 -19.60 -24.07
CA GLY A 174 -52.40 -20.24 -23.39
C GLY A 174 -52.43 -20.33 -21.88
N PRO A 175 -53.62 -20.12 -21.30
CA PRO A 175 -53.83 -19.96 -19.87
C PRO A 175 -54.15 -21.29 -19.19
N GLY A 176 -53.85 -21.41 -17.93
CA GLY A 176 -54.33 -22.55 -17.17
C GLY A 176 -53.72 -22.75 -15.81
N ASP A 177 -54.62 -22.57 -14.89
CA ASP A 177 -54.77 -23.19 -13.58
C ASP A 177 -54.23 -22.42 -12.35
N GLU A 178 -55.20 -21.68 -11.81
CA GLU A 178 -55.25 -21.25 -10.42
C GLU A 178 -55.44 -22.47 -9.51
N ASP A 179 -54.55 -22.70 -8.56
CA ASP A 179 -54.74 -23.59 -7.43
C ASP A 179 -55.14 -22.77 -6.19
N PRO A 180 -56.37 -22.80 -5.72
CA PRO A 180 -56.83 -22.10 -4.53
C PRO A 180 -56.70 -22.99 -3.28
N GLY A 181 -55.52 -23.04 -2.66
CA GLY A 181 -55.44 -23.82 -1.44
C GLY A 181 -54.11 -23.93 -0.74
N ALA A 182 -53.50 -22.82 -0.38
CA ALA A 182 -52.41 -22.86 0.58
C ALA A 182 -52.66 -21.91 1.77
N PRO A 183 -52.60 -22.39 3.01
CA PRO A 183 -52.83 -21.54 4.19
C PRO A 183 -51.62 -20.66 4.48
N PRO A 184 -51.83 -19.51 5.15
CA PRO A 184 -50.77 -18.57 5.48
C PRO A 184 -49.80 -19.14 6.52
N ARG A 185 -48.51 -19.10 6.23
CA ARG A 185 -47.44 -19.46 7.18
C ARG A 185 -47.30 -18.38 8.24
N SER A 186 -47.70 -18.75 9.44
CA SER A 186 -47.50 -17.97 10.66
C SER A 186 -46.00 -17.76 10.96
N CYS A 187 -45.62 -16.52 11.24
CA CYS A 187 -44.33 -16.18 11.83
C CYS A 187 -44.26 -16.69 13.28
N PRO A 188 -43.17 -17.33 13.69
CA PRO A 188 -42.92 -17.53 15.11
C PRO A 188 -42.35 -16.22 15.70
N ALA A 189 -43.07 -15.74 16.72
CA ALA A 189 -42.64 -14.66 17.59
C ALA A 189 -41.45 -15.10 18.49
N GLY A 190 -40.55 -14.20 18.77
CA GLY A 190 -39.66 -14.27 19.90
C GLY A 190 -38.21 -14.24 19.54
N TRP A 191 -37.65 -13.01 19.60
CA TRP A 191 -36.32 -12.70 20.15
C TRP A 191 -36.19 -11.17 20.18
N CYS A 192 -36.77 -10.60 21.25
CA CYS A 192 -36.34 -9.34 21.82
C CYS A 192 -35.83 -9.65 23.23
N SER A 193 -34.58 -9.51 23.46
CA SER A 193 -33.93 -9.03 24.70
C SER A 193 -32.48 -8.79 24.42
#